data_6e97a267626540e1c114c93e30c647f7
#
_entry.id   6e97a267626540e1c114c93e30c647f7
#
_cell.length_a   1.000
_cell.length_b   1.000
_cell.length_c   1.000
_cell.angle_alpha   90.00
_cell.angle_beta   90.00
_cell.angle_gamma   90.00
#
_symmetry.space_group_name_H-M   'P 1'
#
loop_
_entity.id
_entity.type
_entity.pdbx_description
1 polymer ?
#
loop_
_entity_poly.entity_id
_entity_poly.type
_entity_poly.pdbx_seq_one_letter_code
_entity_poly.pdbx_strand_id
1 'polypeptide(L)'
;MKICVSATANSLDASVDPRFGRCPYFIVVDSETMRFEAVPNPASEAMGGAGIQAAQLIANKGVKVVITGSIGPNAFQALSAAGIKIVTGASGTVREVVEKYKRGELKETDAPTVGGHFGMGVGRGRGWRRGGWW
;
A
#
# COMPACT_ATOMS: atom_id res chain seq x y z
N MET A 1 -12.30 -10.92 3.24
CA MET A 1 -12.12 -9.47 3.20
C MET A 1 -11.35 -9.08 1.95
N LYS A 2 -11.51 -7.84 1.53
CA LYS A 2 -10.82 -7.37 0.34
C LYS A 2 -9.50 -6.73 0.70
N ILE A 3 -8.43 -7.15 0.03
CA ILE A 3 -7.08 -6.65 0.19
C ILE A 3 -6.64 -6.05 -1.13
N CYS A 4 -6.11 -4.84 -1.11
CA CYS A 4 -5.61 -4.16 -2.30
C CYS A 4 -4.09 -4.19 -2.31
N VAL A 5 -3.50 -4.56 -3.45
CA VAL A 5 -2.04 -4.57 -3.61
C VAL A 5 -1.68 -3.72 -4.83
N SER A 6 -0.75 -2.79 -4.65
CA SER A 6 -0.22 -2.04 -5.79
C SER A 6 0.62 -2.98 -6.65
N ALA A 7 0.38 -3.00 -7.96
CA ALA A 7 0.96 -4.03 -8.83
C ALA A 7 1.45 -3.45 -10.14
N THR A 8 2.42 -4.13 -10.73
CA THR A 8 3.04 -3.73 -12.00
C THR A 8 2.25 -4.20 -13.20
N ALA A 9 1.33 -5.14 -13.01
CA ALA A 9 0.51 -5.71 -14.09
C ALA A 9 -0.81 -6.20 -13.51
N ASN A 10 -1.67 -6.73 -14.35
CA ASN A 10 -3.06 -7.05 -14.01
C ASN A 10 -3.25 -8.53 -13.64
N SER A 11 -2.36 -9.09 -12.83
CA SER A 11 -2.47 -10.51 -12.47
C SER A 11 -1.98 -10.73 -11.03
N LEU A 12 -2.40 -11.85 -10.43
CA LEU A 12 -1.91 -12.25 -9.10
C LEU A 12 -0.42 -12.56 -9.10
N ASP A 13 0.13 -12.89 -10.25
CA ASP A 13 1.56 -13.20 -10.36
C ASP A 13 2.41 -11.97 -10.69
N ALA A 14 1.78 -10.82 -10.83
CA ALA A 14 2.49 -9.56 -11.03
C ALA A 14 3.28 -9.20 -9.78
N SER A 15 4.37 -8.47 -9.97
CA SER A 15 5.16 -7.97 -8.84
C SER A 15 4.43 -6.85 -8.13
N VAL A 16 4.63 -6.75 -6.83
CA VAL A 16 4.18 -5.59 -6.06
C VAL A 16 4.91 -4.36 -6.59
N ASP A 17 4.15 -3.33 -6.95
CA ASP A 17 4.76 -2.07 -7.34
C ASP A 17 5.09 -1.31 -6.06
N PRO A 18 6.33 -0.83 -5.90
CA PRO A 18 6.72 -0.15 -4.66
C PRO A 18 6.06 1.20 -4.44
N ARG A 19 5.37 1.75 -5.45
CA ARG A 19 4.83 3.11 -5.37
C ARG A 19 3.31 3.08 -5.37
N PHE A 20 2.69 3.37 -4.23
CA PHE A 20 1.23 3.26 -4.12
C PHE A 20 0.50 4.15 -5.14
N GLY A 21 0.83 5.42 -5.22
CA GLY A 21 0.09 6.35 -6.08
C GLY A 21 0.44 6.28 -7.55
N ARG A 22 1.55 5.63 -7.90
CA ARG A 22 2.08 5.62 -9.26
C ARG A 22 2.02 4.26 -9.94
N CYS A 23 1.50 3.24 -9.27
CA CYS A 23 1.42 1.92 -9.85
C CYS A 23 0.40 1.91 -11.00
N PRO A 24 0.62 1.05 -12.02
CA PRO A 24 -0.33 0.97 -13.14
C PRO A 24 -1.65 0.29 -12.75
N TYR A 25 -1.61 -0.63 -11.79
CA TYR A 25 -2.78 -1.40 -11.39
C TYR A 25 -2.86 -1.53 -9.88
N PHE A 26 -4.11 -1.59 -9.39
CA PHE A 26 -4.39 -2.08 -8.04
C PHE A 26 -5.10 -3.43 -8.19
N ILE A 27 -4.57 -4.44 -7.54
CA ILE A 27 -5.21 -5.76 -7.54
C ILE A 27 -6.01 -5.88 -6.25
N VAL A 28 -7.32 -5.96 -6.38
CA VAL A 28 -8.22 -6.11 -5.24
C VAL A 28 -8.56 -7.58 -5.12
N VAL A 29 -8.09 -8.21 -4.06
CA VAL A 29 -8.18 -9.65 -3.86
C VAL A 29 -9.13 -9.96 -2.71
N ASP A 30 -10.03 -10.90 -2.92
CA ASP A 30 -10.80 -11.48 -1.83
C ASP A 30 -9.93 -12.52 -1.15
N SER A 31 -9.57 -12.28 0.11
CA SER A 31 -8.61 -13.13 0.81
C SER A 31 -9.12 -14.55 1.04
N GLU A 32 -10.43 -14.77 1.00
CA GLU A 32 -11.02 -16.09 1.26
C GLU A 32 -11.05 -16.95 0.01
N THR A 33 -11.35 -16.37 -1.13
CA THR A 33 -11.51 -17.11 -2.38
C THR A 33 -10.32 -16.95 -3.34
N MET A 34 -9.49 -15.95 -3.10
CA MET A 34 -8.40 -15.52 -3.99
C MET A 34 -8.90 -15.05 -5.35
N ARG A 35 -10.17 -14.73 -5.46
CA ARG A 35 -10.67 -14.04 -6.64
C ARG A 35 -10.20 -12.61 -6.60
N PHE A 36 -9.91 -12.05 -7.76
CA PHE A 36 -9.37 -10.71 -7.81
C PHE A 36 -9.96 -9.88 -8.94
N GLU A 37 -9.88 -8.59 -8.75
CA GLU A 37 -10.22 -7.60 -9.76
C GLU A 37 -8.98 -6.73 -10.00
N ALA A 38 -8.58 -6.58 -11.26
CA ALA A 38 -7.48 -5.69 -11.61
C ALA A 38 -8.08 -4.33 -11.94
N VAL A 39 -7.73 -3.33 -11.15
CA VAL A 39 -8.27 -1.97 -11.31
C VAL A 39 -7.17 -1.09 -11.87
N PRO A 40 -7.30 -0.60 -13.11
CA PRO A 40 -6.31 0.33 -13.64
C PRO A 40 -6.29 1.60 -12.79
N ASN A 41 -5.09 2.13 -12.57
CA ASN A 41 -4.94 3.35 -11.77
C ASN A 41 -4.95 4.57 -12.70
N PRO A 42 -6.06 5.32 -12.76
CA PRO A 42 -6.13 6.49 -13.64
C PRO A 42 -5.24 7.63 -13.19
N ALA A 43 -4.76 7.59 -11.95
CA ALA A 43 -3.93 8.65 -11.39
C ALA A 43 -2.44 8.37 -11.55
N SER A 44 -2.04 7.26 -12.20
CA SER A 44 -0.63 6.86 -12.26
C SER A 44 0.26 7.92 -12.90
N GLU A 45 -0.28 8.73 -13.82
CA GLU A 45 0.46 9.78 -14.52
C GLU A 45 0.04 11.18 -14.10
N ALA A 46 -0.73 11.30 -13.02
CA ALA A 46 -1.18 12.61 -12.56
C ALA A 46 0.01 13.47 -12.12
N MET A 47 -0.07 14.76 -12.40
CA MET A 47 0.98 15.72 -12.03
C MET A 47 1.05 15.95 -10.53
N GLY A 48 -0.06 15.79 -9.83
CA GLY A 48 -0.13 15.92 -8.39
C GLY A 48 -1.39 15.27 -7.89
N GLY A 49 -1.46 14.98 -6.60
CA GLY A 49 -2.63 14.36 -6.00
C GLY A 49 -2.83 12.90 -6.37
N ALA A 50 -1.83 12.25 -6.98
CA ALA A 50 -1.96 10.86 -7.41
C ALA A 50 -2.29 9.94 -6.24
N GLY A 51 -1.62 10.15 -5.10
CA GLY A 51 -1.85 9.32 -3.93
C GLY A 51 -3.25 9.48 -3.36
N ILE A 52 -3.77 10.71 -3.32
CA ILE A 52 -5.11 10.98 -2.83
C ILE A 52 -6.16 10.37 -3.74
N GLN A 53 -6.00 10.55 -5.07
CA GLN A 53 -6.93 9.98 -6.03
C GLN A 53 -6.95 8.46 -5.94
N ALA A 54 -5.78 7.85 -5.83
CA ALA A 54 -5.68 6.39 -5.69
C ALA A 54 -6.36 5.93 -4.41
N ALA A 55 -6.13 6.64 -3.30
CA ALA A 55 -6.74 6.28 -2.03
C ALA A 55 -8.27 6.34 -2.09
N GLN A 56 -8.82 7.37 -2.76
CA GLN A 56 -10.27 7.50 -2.92
C GLN A 56 -10.83 6.36 -3.77
N LEU A 57 -10.15 6.00 -4.85
CA LEU A 57 -10.55 4.90 -5.70
C LEU A 57 -10.62 3.60 -4.90
N ILE A 58 -9.58 3.32 -4.13
CA ILE A 58 -9.50 2.09 -3.35
C ILE A 58 -10.53 2.07 -2.23
N ALA A 59 -10.75 3.19 -1.56
CA ALA A 59 -11.74 3.27 -0.50
C ALA A 59 -13.14 2.93 -1.03
N ASN A 60 -13.44 3.35 -2.26
CA ASN A 60 -14.73 3.09 -2.88
C ASN A 60 -14.93 1.62 -3.25
N LYS A 61 -13.88 0.82 -3.24
CA LYS A 61 -13.96 -0.62 -3.57
C LYS A 61 -14.23 -1.50 -2.35
N GLY A 62 -14.36 -0.92 -1.17
CA GLY A 62 -14.63 -1.69 0.04
C GLY A 62 -13.42 -2.44 0.57
N VAL A 63 -12.24 -1.98 0.24
CA VAL A 63 -10.98 -2.58 0.68
C VAL A 63 -10.78 -2.34 2.17
N LYS A 64 -10.25 -3.33 2.88
CA LYS A 64 -9.94 -3.23 4.30
C LYS A 64 -8.46 -3.06 4.57
N VAL A 65 -7.61 -3.54 3.66
CA VAL A 65 -6.15 -3.51 3.82
C VAL A 65 -5.52 -3.15 2.49
N VAL A 66 -4.51 -2.28 2.54
CA VAL A 66 -3.66 -1.96 1.38
C VAL A 66 -2.26 -2.47 1.67
N ILE A 67 -1.69 -3.20 0.72
CA ILE A 67 -0.32 -3.70 0.80
C ILE A 67 0.48 -3.08 -0.34
N THR A 68 1.58 -2.43 -0.02
CA THR A 68 2.40 -1.72 -1.01
C THR A 68 3.86 -1.67 -0.55
N GLY A 69 4.75 -1.17 -1.39
CA GLY A 69 6.14 -0.96 -1.00
C GLY A 69 6.31 0.32 -0.18
N SER A 70 5.80 1.42 -0.70
CA SER A 70 5.92 2.71 -0.02
C SER A 70 4.68 3.55 -0.28
N ILE A 71 4.42 4.48 0.63
CA ILE A 71 3.24 5.33 0.55
C ILE A 71 3.57 6.71 1.13
N GLY A 72 3.11 7.74 0.46
CA GLY A 72 3.32 9.12 0.91
C GLY A 72 2.33 9.53 1.98
N PRO A 73 2.56 10.70 2.60
CA PRO A 73 1.73 11.13 3.73
C PRO A 73 0.28 11.42 3.36
N ASN A 74 0.03 11.96 2.19
CA ASN A 74 -1.35 12.31 1.79
C ASN A 74 -2.20 11.06 1.57
N ALA A 75 -1.64 10.05 0.88
CA ALA A 75 -2.35 8.80 0.66
C ALA A 75 -2.52 8.04 1.96
N PHE A 76 -1.49 8.01 2.79
CA PHE A 76 -1.55 7.35 4.09
C PHE A 76 -2.70 7.94 4.92
N GLN A 77 -2.77 9.27 4.99
CA GLN A 77 -3.78 9.95 5.77
C GLN A 77 -5.18 9.67 5.23
N ALA A 78 -5.35 9.70 3.91
CA ALA A 78 -6.65 9.44 3.29
C ALA A 78 -7.14 8.03 3.55
N LEU A 79 -6.25 7.04 3.43
CA LEU A 79 -6.62 5.64 3.70
C LEU A 79 -6.92 5.43 5.18
N SER A 80 -6.12 6.01 6.06
CA SER A 80 -6.33 5.89 7.51
C SER A 80 -7.67 6.49 7.91
N ALA A 81 -8.02 7.64 7.34
CA ALA A 81 -9.30 8.29 7.61
C ALA A 81 -10.47 7.43 7.15
N ALA A 82 -10.28 6.61 6.13
CA ALA A 82 -11.30 5.68 5.65
C ALA A 82 -11.34 4.37 6.43
N GLY A 83 -10.49 4.22 7.44
CA GLY A 83 -10.44 3.01 8.26
C GLY A 83 -9.71 1.86 7.61
N ILE A 84 -8.89 2.13 6.60
CA ILE A 84 -8.15 1.09 5.87
C ILE A 84 -6.78 0.92 6.51
N LYS A 85 -6.41 -0.35 6.78
CA LYS A 85 -5.10 -0.68 7.31
C LYS A 85 -4.07 -0.68 6.20
N ILE A 86 -2.84 -0.32 6.52
CA ILE A 86 -1.78 -0.14 5.53
C ILE A 86 -0.57 -0.95 5.91
N VAL A 87 -0.03 -1.72 4.95
CA VAL A 87 1.20 -2.50 5.09
C VAL A 87 2.18 -1.99 4.05
N THR A 88 3.37 -1.62 4.48
CA THR A 88 4.43 -1.14 3.59
C THR A 88 5.64 -2.08 3.63
N GLY A 89 6.57 -1.85 2.71
CA GLY A 89 7.78 -2.67 2.63
C GLY A 89 7.55 -4.04 2.02
N ALA A 90 6.41 -4.24 1.38
CA ALA A 90 6.09 -5.53 0.77
C ALA A 90 6.85 -5.71 -0.54
N SER A 91 7.28 -6.94 -0.80
CA SER A 91 7.96 -7.30 -2.04
C SER A 91 7.55 -8.71 -2.44
N GLY A 92 7.76 -9.03 -3.72
CA GLY A 92 7.36 -10.31 -4.28
C GLY A 92 6.14 -10.15 -5.16
N THR A 93 5.38 -11.22 -5.36
CA THR A 93 4.17 -11.16 -6.17
C THR A 93 2.96 -10.77 -5.33
N VAL A 94 1.90 -10.33 -6.01
CA VAL A 94 0.64 -10.02 -5.35
C VAL A 94 0.16 -11.24 -4.56
N ARG A 95 0.19 -12.42 -5.17
CA ARG A 95 -0.22 -13.67 -4.52
C ARG A 95 0.57 -13.92 -3.24
N GLU A 96 1.89 -13.75 -3.32
CA GLU A 96 2.76 -14.00 -2.17
C GLU A 96 2.46 -13.09 -0.99
N VAL A 97 2.28 -11.79 -1.26
CA VAL A 97 2.06 -10.84 -0.16
C VAL A 97 0.66 -11.02 0.47
N VAL A 98 -0.34 -11.38 -0.33
CA VAL A 98 -1.66 -11.67 0.22
C VAL A 98 -1.59 -12.91 1.12
N GLU A 99 -0.89 -13.95 0.67
CA GLU A 99 -0.72 -15.16 1.49
C GLU A 99 0.03 -14.86 2.79
N LYS A 100 1.09 -14.06 2.72
CA LYS A 100 1.83 -13.65 3.92
C LYS A 100 0.96 -12.88 4.89
N TYR A 101 0.14 -11.98 4.37
CA TYR A 101 -0.76 -11.22 5.24
C TYR A 101 -1.75 -12.14 5.93
N LYS A 102 -2.30 -13.11 5.20
CA LYS A 102 -3.25 -14.08 5.77
C LYS A 102 -2.62 -14.91 6.89
N ARG A 103 -1.32 -15.17 6.81
CA ARG A 103 -0.60 -15.94 7.84
C ARG A 103 -0.13 -15.07 9.00
N GLY A 104 -0.41 -13.76 8.95
CA GLY A 104 0.02 -12.85 10.01
C GLY A 104 1.49 -12.48 9.94
N GLU A 105 2.13 -12.65 8.79
CA GLU A 105 3.57 -12.39 8.63
C GLU A 105 3.88 -10.95 8.26
N LEU A 106 2.86 -10.15 7.96
CA LEU A 106 3.05 -8.75 7.60
C LEU A 106 2.39 -7.88 8.67
N LYS A 107 3.06 -6.78 9.04
CA LYS A 107 2.58 -5.89 10.09
C LYS A 107 2.05 -4.60 9.49
N GLU A 108 1.05 -4.03 10.14
CA GLU A 108 0.51 -2.74 9.75
C GLU A 108 1.54 -1.64 9.98
N THR A 109 1.54 -0.67 9.09
CA THR A 109 2.41 0.49 9.14
C THR A 109 1.67 1.63 9.81
N ASP A 110 2.32 2.26 10.78
CA ASP A 110 1.71 3.34 11.57
C ASP A 110 1.97 4.72 11.03
N ALA A 111 2.84 4.87 10.04
CA ALA A 111 3.24 6.17 9.51
C ALA A 111 3.61 6.05 8.05
N PRO A 112 3.53 7.15 7.29
CA PRO A 112 3.95 7.12 5.89
C PRO A 112 5.44 6.82 5.76
N THR A 113 5.83 6.18 4.66
CA THR A 113 7.20 5.75 4.43
C THR A 113 8.00 6.76 3.62
N VAL A 114 7.32 7.60 2.85
CA VAL A 114 7.96 8.71 2.13
C VAL A 114 7.33 9.98 2.66
N GLY A 115 8.14 10.77 3.33
CA GLY A 115 7.71 12.03 3.87
C GLY A 115 8.58 13.10 3.30
N GLY A 116 8.26 14.20 3.61
CA GLY A 116 9.16 15.27 3.28
C GLY A 116 10.49 15.06 3.96
N HIS A 117 10.90 14.25 4.02
CA HIS A 117 12.09 13.99 4.34
C HIS A 117 12.77 13.53 5.01
N PHE A 118 12.96 12.97 4.80
CA PHE A 118 13.71 12.22 5.42
C PHE A 118 14.43 12.03 5.77
N GLY A 119 14.39 11.92 5.92
CA GLY A 119 15.14 11.61 6.24
C GLY A 119 15.40 11.28 6.82
N MET A 120 15.47 11.22 6.77
CA MET A 120 15.94 10.83 7.27
C MET A 120 16.07 10.52 8.07
N GLY A 121 15.90 10.42 8.18
CA GLY A 121 16.30 10.10 8.81
C GLY A 121 16.21 9.76 9.63
N VAL A 122 16.20 9.68 9.79
CA VAL A 122 16.44 9.43 10.56
C VAL A 122 16.38 9.11 11.25
N GLY A 123 16.12 8.90 11.41
CA GLY A 123 16.34 8.65 11.93
C GLY A 123 16.29 8.26 12.64
N ARG A 124 16.41 8.12 13.00
CA ARG A 124 16.60 7.81 13.61
C ARG A 124 16.61 7.70 14.34
N GLY A 125 16.02 7.66 14.28
CA GLY A 125 16.07 7.51 14.70
C GLY A 125 15.89 7.20 15.39
N ARG A 126 15.94 7.07 15.81
CA ARG A 126 15.95 6.80 16.29
C ARG A 126 15.87 6.66 16.88
N GLY A 127 15.26 6.66 16.67
CA GLY A 127 15.21 6.45 16.87
C GLY A 127 14.94 6.17 17.37
N TRP A 128 14.75 5.72 17.80
CA TRP A 128 14.62 5.48 18.10
C TRP A 128 14.46 5.04 18.59
N ARG A 129 13.72 4.96 18.43
CA ARG A 129 13.66 4.53 18.64
C ARG A 129 13.48 4.22 19.00
N ARG A 130 12.80 4.23 19.00
CA ARG A 130 12.79 3.99 19.20
C ARG A 130 12.65 3.73 19.02
N GLY A 131 12.13 3.50 18.98
CA GLY A 131 12.25 3.38 18.60
C GLY A 131 12.21 3.33 18.14
N GLY A 132 11.84 3.23 17.92
CA GLY A 132 12.23 3.36 17.28
C GLY A 132 12.34 3.58 16.77
N TRP A 133 11.84 3.60 16.30
CA TRP A 133 12.36 3.92 15.68
C TRP A 133 12.75 3.99 15.20
N TRP A 134 12.36 3.86 14.93
CA TRP A 134 13.09 4.05 14.40
C TRP A 134 13.27 4.14 14.19
#